data_0a366f13a726ac78f5fb3c1b38fa7698
#
_entry.id   0a366f13a726ac78f5fb3c1b38fa7698
#
_cell.length_a   1.000
_cell.length_b   1.000
_cell.length_c   1.000
_cell.angle_alpha   90.00
_cell.angle_beta   90.00
_cell.angle_gamma   90.00
#
_symmetry.space_group_name_H-M   'P 1'
#
loop_
_entity.id
_entity.type
_entity.pdbx_description
1 polymer ?
#
loop_
_entity_poly.entity_id
_entity_poly.type
_entity_poly.pdbx_seq_one_letter_code
_entity_poly.pdbx_strand_id
1 'polypeptide(L)'
;VGSEMCIRDRLTTIPPAVAKAAAESGVARKPIKDELGYRRKLAARLDKTATLIQGIADSVKATPKKIVFAEGEQESVIRAAVQFYKEGYGKPILIGREESVLKTIERIGLKEAKGIEILNASKSNRNHDYFEFLYKKLKRKGFLERDCQRLVNQDRNIFASCMVANGDADGLVTGSTRNYFVAYDDITRVIEPAPKSRIFGMSIIMVEGRTLFVADTTVHHLPSSEELADIACQTAE
;
A
#
# COMPACT_ATOMS: atom_id res chain seq x y z
N VAL A 1 18.45 -28.48 12.96
CA VAL A 1 17.45 -27.50 12.37
C VAL A 1 16.32 -27.22 13.37
N GLY A 2 16.00 -28.14 14.31
CA GLY A 2 14.93 -27.93 15.30
C GLY A 2 15.29 -27.05 16.52
N SER A 3 16.55 -26.81 16.78
CA SER A 3 17.02 -26.14 18.00
C SER A 3 16.93 -24.60 17.92
N GLU A 4 17.21 -24.00 16.79
CA GLU A 4 17.20 -22.53 16.65
C GLU A 4 15.78 -21.94 16.59
N MET A 5 14.83 -22.63 15.96
CA MET A 5 13.42 -22.22 15.93
C MET A 5 12.82 -22.23 17.34
N CYS A 6 13.22 -23.16 18.18
CA CYS A 6 12.78 -23.28 19.59
C CYS A 6 13.31 -22.15 20.51
N ILE A 7 14.46 -21.52 20.19
CA ILE A 7 15.04 -20.44 21.00
C ILE A 7 14.36 -19.09 20.64
N ARG A 8 14.06 -18.85 19.37
CA ARG A 8 13.37 -17.61 18.93
C ARG A 8 11.97 -17.51 19.50
N ASP A 9 11.20 -18.59 19.47
CA ASP A 9 9.85 -18.62 20.05
C ASP A 9 9.85 -18.42 21.58
N ARG A 10 10.86 -18.89 22.28
CA ARG A 10 10.98 -18.74 23.73
C ARG A 10 11.14 -17.29 24.16
N LEU A 11 11.87 -16.46 23.41
CA LEU A 11 12.12 -15.06 23.80
C LEU A 11 10.85 -14.20 23.72
N THR A 12 9.94 -14.49 22.83
CA THR A 12 8.68 -13.76 22.68
C THR A 12 7.54 -14.31 23.53
N THR A 13 7.69 -15.51 24.09
CA THR A 13 6.65 -16.20 24.86
C THR A 13 6.94 -16.22 26.36
N ILE A 14 8.16 -16.62 26.77
CA ILE A 14 8.51 -16.81 28.20
C ILE A 14 8.57 -15.48 28.97
N PRO A 15 9.34 -14.44 28.52
CA PRO A 15 9.45 -13.20 29.29
C PRO A 15 8.11 -12.46 29.48
N PRO A 16 7.19 -12.39 28.50
CA PRO A 16 5.87 -11.82 28.73
C PRO A 16 5.04 -12.61 29.74
N ALA A 17 5.08 -13.93 29.69
CA ALA A 17 4.38 -14.78 30.66
C ALA A 17 4.91 -14.61 32.11
N VAL A 18 6.25 -14.54 32.25
CA VAL A 18 6.88 -14.27 33.56
C VAL A 18 6.54 -12.86 34.04
N ALA A 19 6.60 -11.85 33.17
CA ALA A 19 6.26 -10.49 33.54
C ALA A 19 4.79 -10.33 33.98
N LYS A 20 3.89 -11.06 33.34
CA LYS A 20 2.46 -11.11 33.69
C LYS A 20 2.28 -11.76 35.06
N ALA A 21 2.87 -12.92 35.27
CA ALA A 21 2.83 -13.63 36.59
C ALA A 21 3.41 -12.78 37.72
N ALA A 22 4.51 -12.06 37.46
CA ALA A 22 5.09 -11.14 38.44
C ALA A 22 4.18 -9.95 38.76
N ALA A 23 3.44 -9.44 37.78
CA ALA A 23 2.45 -8.37 38.01
C ALA A 23 1.25 -8.88 38.84
N GLU A 24 0.74 -10.07 38.50
CA GLU A 24 -0.38 -10.70 39.21
C GLU A 24 -0.05 -11.07 40.63
N SER A 25 1.17 -11.49 40.93
CA SER A 25 1.66 -11.82 42.28
C SER A 25 2.13 -10.61 43.10
N GLY A 26 2.10 -9.39 42.52
CA GLY A 26 2.47 -8.17 43.20
C GLY A 26 3.98 -7.96 43.42
N VAL A 27 4.86 -8.84 42.91
CA VAL A 27 6.31 -8.70 43.05
C VAL A 27 6.95 -7.81 41.97
N ALA A 28 6.19 -7.43 40.95
CA ALA A 28 6.71 -6.57 39.90
C ALA A 28 6.90 -5.14 40.40
N ARG A 29 8.14 -4.63 40.42
CA ARG A 29 8.44 -3.24 40.75
C ARG A 29 7.89 -2.25 39.70
N LYS A 30 7.81 -2.65 38.42
CA LYS A 30 7.23 -1.88 37.31
C LYS A 30 6.41 -2.85 36.44
N PRO A 31 5.10 -2.96 36.69
CA PRO A 31 4.24 -3.82 35.88
C PRO A 31 4.19 -3.32 34.43
N ILE A 32 4.19 -4.26 33.50
CA ILE A 32 4.10 -3.98 32.05
C ILE A 32 2.64 -3.65 31.74
N LYS A 33 2.36 -2.41 31.35
CA LYS A 33 1.01 -1.95 30.99
C LYS A 33 0.63 -2.34 29.55
N ASP A 34 1.61 -2.46 28.65
CA ASP A 34 1.44 -2.83 27.25
C ASP A 34 2.18 -4.13 26.94
N GLU A 35 1.46 -5.24 27.05
CA GLU A 35 2.01 -6.57 26.79
C GLU A 35 2.41 -6.76 25.30
N LEU A 36 1.60 -6.22 24.38
CA LEU A 36 1.88 -6.29 22.95
C LEU A 36 3.14 -5.49 22.59
N GLY A 37 3.28 -4.28 23.09
CA GLY A 37 4.48 -3.47 22.91
C GLY A 37 5.73 -4.12 23.52
N TYR A 38 5.59 -4.82 24.66
CA TYR A 38 6.69 -5.56 25.25
C TYR A 38 7.11 -6.76 24.40
N ARG A 39 6.18 -7.56 23.90
CA ARG A 39 6.46 -8.65 22.95
C ARG A 39 7.15 -8.15 21.68
N ARG A 40 6.69 -7.03 21.13
CA ARG A 40 7.32 -6.37 19.97
C ARG A 40 8.76 -5.95 20.25
N LYS A 41 9.04 -5.35 21.41
CA LYS A 41 10.41 -4.99 21.84
C LYS A 41 11.33 -6.21 21.98
N LEU A 42 10.80 -7.34 22.42
CA LEU A 42 11.57 -8.58 22.52
C LEU A 42 11.84 -9.18 21.12
N ALA A 43 10.85 -9.19 20.25
CA ALA A 43 11.01 -9.62 18.86
C ALA A 43 12.04 -8.75 18.11
N ALA A 44 12.03 -7.45 18.33
CA ALA A 44 12.97 -6.50 17.76
C ALA A 44 14.44 -6.74 18.16
N ARG A 45 14.70 -7.36 19.32
CA ARG A 45 16.06 -7.76 19.74
C ARG A 45 16.62 -8.90 18.90
N LEU A 46 15.74 -9.75 18.36
CA LEU A 46 16.11 -10.87 17.51
C LEU A 46 16.18 -10.50 16.04
N ASP A 47 15.34 -9.55 15.62
CA ASP A 47 15.21 -9.13 14.24
C ASP A 47 15.24 -7.60 14.14
N LYS A 48 16.40 -7.08 13.75
CA LYS A 48 16.60 -5.64 13.53
C LYS A 48 15.72 -5.11 12.38
N THR A 49 15.36 -5.96 11.43
CA THR A 49 14.48 -5.61 10.30
C THR A 49 13.06 -5.34 10.78
N ALA A 50 12.57 -6.15 11.73
CA ALA A 50 11.26 -5.93 12.35
C ALA A 50 11.16 -4.57 13.06
N THR A 51 12.26 -4.08 13.64
CA THR A 51 12.31 -2.77 14.28
C THR A 51 12.16 -1.62 13.27
N LEU A 52 12.81 -1.74 12.11
CA LEU A 52 12.70 -0.74 11.04
C LEU A 52 11.28 -0.69 10.47
N ILE A 53 10.70 -1.86 10.18
CA ILE A 53 9.31 -1.97 9.69
C ILE A 53 8.34 -1.38 10.71
N GLN A 54 8.55 -1.64 12.00
CA GLN A 54 7.69 -1.08 13.05
C GLN A 54 7.79 0.45 13.11
N GLY A 55 8.98 1.02 12.96
CA GLY A 55 9.17 2.48 12.92
C GLY A 55 8.42 3.13 11.74
N ILE A 56 8.46 2.50 10.56
CA ILE A 56 7.68 2.93 9.38
C ILE A 56 6.18 2.82 9.68
N ALA A 57 5.73 1.69 10.23
CA ALA A 57 4.34 1.47 10.56
C ALA A 57 3.80 2.51 11.56
N ASP A 58 4.58 2.87 12.58
CA ASP A 58 4.20 3.88 13.58
C ASP A 58 4.11 5.27 12.93
N SER A 59 5.01 5.61 12.00
CA SER A 59 4.96 6.86 11.22
C SER A 59 3.72 6.92 10.32
N VAL A 60 3.38 5.82 9.65
CA VAL A 60 2.17 5.74 8.81
C VAL A 60 0.90 5.89 9.63
N LYS A 61 0.85 5.29 10.84
CA LYS A 61 -0.30 5.40 11.75
C LYS A 61 -0.50 6.83 12.28
N ALA A 62 0.55 7.61 12.40
CA ALA A 62 0.47 9.00 12.82
C ALA A 62 -0.21 9.90 11.77
N THR A 63 -0.08 9.55 10.49
CA THR A 63 -0.67 10.29 9.36
C THR A 63 -1.37 9.35 8.38
N PRO A 64 -2.53 8.77 8.77
CA PRO A 64 -3.20 7.76 7.97
C PRO A 64 -3.66 8.33 6.62
N LYS A 65 -3.39 7.59 5.54
CA LYS A 65 -3.65 7.99 4.16
C LYS A 65 -4.82 7.22 3.54
N LYS A 66 -5.41 7.81 2.50
CA LYS A 66 -6.41 7.14 1.66
C LYS A 66 -5.71 6.43 0.52
N ILE A 67 -5.78 5.11 0.48
CA ILE A 67 -5.16 4.30 -0.56
C ILE A 67 -6.23 3.62 -1.40
N VAL A 68 -6.20 3.85 -2.70
CA VAL A 68 -7.11 3.19 -3.64
C VAL A 68 -6.49 1.91 -4.18
N PHE A 69 -7.24 0.82 -4.11
CA PHE A 69 -6.89 -0.49 -4.63
C PHE A 69 -7.71 -0.73 -5.91
N ALA A 70 -7.06 -0.64 -7.07
CA ALA A 70 -7.74 -0.70 -8.36
C ALA A 70 -8.38 -2.05 -8.65
N GLU A 71 -7.85 -3.13 -8.09
CA GLU A 71 -8.32 -4.51 -8.33
C GLU A 71 -9.15 -5.06 -7.17
N GLY A 72 -10.11 -4.25 -6.69
CA GLY A 72 -10.90 -4.51 -5.49
C GLY A 72 -11.81 -5.73 -5.53
N GLU A 73 -11.99 -6.40 -6.67
CA GLU A 73 -12.73 -7.66 -6.76
C GLU A 73 -11.86 -8.89 -6.48
N GLN A 74 -10.52 -8.74 -6.43
CA GLN A 74 -9.58 -9.83 -6.20
C GLN A 74 -9.47 -10.18 -4.71
N GLU A 75 -9.51 -11.47 -4.40
CA GLU A 75 -9.44 -11.95 -3.01
C GLU A 75 -8.18 -11.49 -2.29
N SER A 76 -7.02 -11.60 -2.93
CA SER A 76 -5.74 -11.16 -2.35
C SER A 76 -5.73 -9.67 -2.03
N VAL A 77 -6.30 -8.85 -2.91
CA VAL A 77 -6.40 -7.41 -2.75
C VAL A 77 -7.37 -7.03 -1.63
N ILE A 78 -8.52 -7.71 -1.54
CA ILE A 78 -9.48 -7.54 -0.44
C ILE A 78 -8.83 -7.87 0.90
N ARG A 79 -8.10 -8.99 0.99
CA ARG A 79 -7.38 -9.38 2.21
C ARG A 79 -6.34 -8.32 2.61
N ALA A 80 -5.59 -7.81 1.64
CA ALA A 80 -4.59 -6.76 1.86
C ALA A 80 -5.25 -5.45 2.34
N ALA A 81 -6.36 -5.03 1.72
CA ALA A 81 -7.08 -3.83 2.12
C ALA A 81 -7.69 -3.95 3.52
N VAL A 82 -8.27 -5.11 3.87
CA VAL A 82 -8.76 -5.39 5.23
C VAL A 82 -7.63 -5.34 6.25
N GLN A 83 -6.48 -5.95 5.94
CA GLN A 83 -5.33 -5.92 6.81
C GLN A 83 -4.79 -4.49 7.00
N PHE A 84 -4.67 -3.73 5.92
CA PHE A 84 -4.28 -2.32 5.94
C PHE A 84 -5.18 -1.48 6.85
N TYR A 85 -6.50 -1.69 6.78
CA TYR A 85 -7.47 -1.02 7.64
C TYR A 85 -7.33 -1.42 9.12
N LYS A 86 -7.23 -2.73 9.40
CA LYS A 86 -7.08 -3.27 10.77
C LYS A 86 -5.83 -2.79 11.46
N GLU A 87 -4.72 -2.70 10.73
CA GLU A 87 -3.45 -2.21 11.26
C GLU A 87 -3.45 -0.70 11.52
N GLY A 88 -4.51 0.01 11.06
CA GLY A 88 -4.62 1.45 11.24
C GLY A 88 -3.71 2.28 10.34
N TYR A 89 -3.29 1.73 9.20
CA TYR A 89 -2.42 2.43 8.27
C TYR A 89 -3.15 3.51 7.46
N GLY A 90 -4.47 3.41 7.34
CA GLY A 90 -5.26 4.40 6.62
C GLY A 90 -6.63 3.90 6.21
N LYS A 91 -7.22 4.59 5.24
CA LYS A 91 -8.54 4.28 4.69
C LYS A 91 -8.38 3.64 3.32
N PRO A 92 -8.60 2.33 3.17
CA PRO A 92 -8.59 1.68 1.88
C PRO A 92 -9.89 1.95 1.12
N ILE A 93 -9.77 2.14 -0.20
CA ILE A 93 -10.88 2.27 -1.15
C ILE A 93 -10.73 1.16 -2.19
N LEU A 94 -11.72 0.30 -2.34
CA LEU A 94 -11.73 -0.78 -3.31
C LEU A 94 -12.48 -0.37 -4.58
N ILE A 95 -11.84 -0.44 -5.74
CA ILE A 95 -12.52 -0.24 -7.02
C ILE A 95 -13.06 -1.57 -7.54
N GLY A 96 -14.37 -1.66 -7.69
CA GLY A 96 -15.02 -2.88 -8.18
C GLY A 96 -16.53 -2.79 -8.09
N ARG A 97 -17.21 -3.83 -8.60
CA ARG A 97 -18.64 -3.97 -8.44
C ARG A 97 -18.96 -4.38 -7.01
N GLU A 98 -19.76 -3.59 -6.32
CA GLU A 98 -20.09 -3.78 -4.91
C GLU A 98 -20.57 -5.22 -4.61
N GLU A 99 -21.50 -5.73 -5.43
CA GLU A 99 -21.99 -7.10 -5.28
C GLU A 99 -20.90 -8.17 -5.39
N SER A 100 -19.94 -7.97 -6.31
CA SER A 100 -18.82 -8.90 -6.53
C SER A 100 -17.85 -8.87 -5.34
N VAL A 101 -17.54 -7.67 -4.85
CA VAL A 101 -16.66 -7.47 -3.68
C VAL A 101 -17.31 -8.09 -2.43
N LEU A 102 -18.60 -7.80 -2.17
CA LEU A 102 -19.32 -8.32 -1.00
C LEU A 102 -19.42 -9.85 -1.02
N LYS A 103 -19.75 -10.45 -2.17
CA LYS A 103 -19.75 -11.92 -2.34
C LYS A 103 -18.38 -12.53 -2.05
N THR A 104 -17.30 -11.86 -2.48
CA THR A 104 -15.95 -12.34 -2.21
C THR A 104 -15.63 -12.24 -0.72
N ILE A 105 -15.97 -11.13 -0.06
CA ILE A 105 -15.80 -10.92 1.38
C ILE A 105 -16.53 -12.01 2.20
N GLU A 106 -17.77 -12.33 1.85
CA GLU A 106 -18.55 -13.39 2.49
C GLU A 106 -17.90 -14.77 2.29
N ARG A 107 -17.50 -15.10 1.06
CA ARG A 107 -16.83 -16.36 0.73
C ARG A 107 -15.55 -16.60 1.53
N ILE A 108 -14.77 -15.55 1.76
CA ILE A 108 -13.51 -15.64 2.51
C ILE A 108 -13.69 -15.45 4.01
N GLY A 109 -14.92 -15.23 4.49
CA GLY A 109 -15.24 -15.16 5.91
C GLY A 109 -14.71 -13.93 6.65
N LEU A 110 -14.45 -12.83 5.96
CA LEU A 110 -13.94 -11.58 6.57
C LEU A 110 -15.09 -10.76 7.14
N LYS A 111 -15.40 -10.98 8.43
CA LYS A 111 -16.46 -10.24 9.16
C LYS A 111 -16.15 -8.76 9.39
N GLU A 112 -14.91 -8.34 9.23
CA GLU A 112 -14.38 -7.02 9.62
C GLU A 112 -14.19 -6.05 8.44
N ALA A 113 -14.76 -6.37 7.28
CA ALA A 113 -14.78 -5.47 6.11
C ALA A 113 -15.74 -4.27 6.27
N LYS A 114 -16.41 -4.16 7.43
CA LYS A 114 -17.25 -3.01 7.77
C LYS A 114 -16.39 -1.78 7.96
N GLY A 115 -16.46 -0.83 7.02
CA GLY A 115 -15.68 0.42 7.04
C GLY A 115 -14.72 0.59 5.87
N ILE A 116 -14.66 -0.38 4.96
CA ILE A 116 -13.96 -0.25 3.69
C ILE A 116 -14.91 0.36 2.66
N GLU A 117 -14.49 1.43 2.02
CA GLU A 117 -15.24 2.07 0.95
C GLU A 117 -15.10 1.25 -0.35
N ILE A 118 -16.23 0.98 -1.00
CA ILE A 118 -16.27 0.27 -2.28
C ILE A 118 -16.83 1.23 -3.32
N LEU A 119 -16.07 1.48 -4.40
CA LEU A 119 -16.48 2.35 -5.49
C LEU A 119 -16.57 1.59 -6.80
N ASN A 120 -17.71 1.74 -7.46
CA ASN A 120 -17.90 1.24 -8.82
C ASN A 120 -17.57 2.36 -9.80
N ALA A 121 -16.49 2.19 -10.59
CA ALA A 121 -16.06 3.17 -11.58
C ALA A 121 -17.18 3.58 -12.55
N SER A 122 -18.06 2.65 -12.97
CA SER A 122 -19.13 2.96 -13.91
C SER A 122 -20.33 3.71 -13.30
N LYS A 123 -20.45 3.72 -11.96
CA LYS A 123 -21.58 4.30 -11.23
C LYS A 123 -21.21 5.47 -10.33
N SER A 124 -19.96 5.90 -10.38
CA SER A 124 -19.46 6.98 -9.54
C SER A 124 -20.03 8.33 -9.96
N ASN A 125 -20.41 9.14 -9.00
CA ASN A 125 -20.83 10.53 -9.23
C ASN A 125 -19.67 11.44 -9.66
N ARG A 126 -18.40 10.98 -9.49
CA ARG A 126 -17.19 11.71 -9.91
C ARG A 126 -16.79 11.46 -11.37
N ASN A 127 -17.52 10.59 -12.08
CA ASN A 127 -17.17 10.23 -13.47
C ASN A 127 -17.10 11.42 -14.40
N HIS A 128 -17.97 12.39 -14.22
CA HIS A 128 -17.99 13.60 -15.05
C HIS A 128 -16.71 14.45 -14.82
N ASP A 129 -16.34 14.69 -13.58
CA ASP A 129 -15.15 15.46 -13.22
C ASP A 129 -13.88 14.77 -13.72
N TYR A 130 -13.78 13.45 -13.54
CA TYR A 130 -12.63 12.66 -14.02
C TYR A 130 -12.55 12.59 -15.52
N PHE A 131 -13.71 12.50 -16.20
CA PHE A 131 -13.78 12.57 -17.65
C PHE A 131 -13.28 13.92 -18.17
N GLU A 132 -13.77 15.03 -17.64
CA GLU A 132 -13.33 16.36 -18.04
C GLU A 132 -11.83 16.57 -17.82
N PHE A 133 -11.35 16.15 -16.66
CA PHE A 133 -9.92 16.18 -16.33
C PHE A 133 -9.10 15.37 -17.34
N LEU A 134 -9.48 14.13 -17.62
CA LEU A 134 -8.78 13.25 -18.53
C LEU A 134 -8.84 13.77 -19.99
N TYR A 135 -9.99 14.22 -20.43
CA TYR A 135 -10.15 14.78 -21.78
C TYR A 135 -9.33 16.05 -21.99
N LYS A 136 -9.34 16.98 -21.03
CA LYS A 136 -8.50 18.18 -21.08
C LYS A 136 -7.03 17.84 -21.30
N LYS A 137 -6.58 16.73 -20.72
CA LYS A 137 -5.20 16.24 -20.79
C LYS A 137 -4.90 15.51 -22.11
N LEU A 138 -5.81 14.66 -22.58
CA LEU A 138 -5.57 13.75 -23.70
C LEU A 138 -6.05 14.26 -25.05
N LYS A 139 -6.89 15.30 -25.12
CA LYS A 139 -7.43 15.84 -26.39
C LYS A 139 -6.35 16.19 -27.41
N ARG A 140 -5.19 16.70 -26.96
CA ARG A 140 -4.06 17.02 -27.86
C ARG A 140 -3.26 15.78 -28.29
N LYS A 141 -3.50 14.63 -27.64
CA LYS A 141 -2.92 13.33 -28.01
C LYS A 141 -3.84 12.51 -28.92
N GLY A 142 -4.94 13.11 -29.44
CA GLY A 142 -5.85 12.48 -30.37
C GLY A 142 -7.02 11.71 -29.77
N PHE A 143 -7.21 11.77 -28.45
CA PHE A 143 -8.35 11.12 -27.79
C PHE A 143 -9.63 11.96 -27.95
N LEU A 144 -10.72 11.28 -28.27
CA LEU A 144 -12.05 11.89 -28.33
C LEU A 144 -12.73 11.86 -26.96
N GLU A 145 -13.73 12.69 -26.75
CA GLU A 145 -14.54 12.73 -25.52
C GLU A 145 -15.08 11.36 -25.14
N ARG A 146 -15.69 10.65 -26.12
CA ARG A 146 -16.23 9.31 -25.92
C ARG A 146 -15.18 8.29 -25.48
N ASP A 147 -13.93 8.46 -25.92
CA ASP A 147 -12.83 7.54 -25.55
C ASP A 147 -12.43 7.78 -24.08
N CYS A 148 -12.30 9.05 -23.68
CA CYS A 148 -11.99 9.40 -22.28
C CYS A 148 -13.13 8.98 -21.34
N GLN A 149 -14.39 9.17 -21.74
CA GLN A 149 -15.54 8.73 -20.97
C GLN A 149 -15.56 7.21 -20.79
N ARG A 150 -15.25 6.46 -21.85
CA ARG A 150 -15.14 5.01 -21.78
C ARG A 150 -14.00 4.57 -20.87
N LEU A 151 -12.83 5.20 -20.96
CA LEU A 151 -11.68 4.91 -20.11
C LEU A 151 -12.02 5.09 -18.63
N VAL A 152 -12.60 6.22 -18.24
CA VAL A 152 -12.98 6.49 -16.85
C VAL A 152 -14.01 5.48 -16.34
N ASN A 153 -14.99 5.11 -17.16
CA ASN A 153 -16.09 4.23 -16.76
C ASN A 153 -15.70 2.75 -16.70
N GLN A 154 -14.75 2.31 -17.53
CA GLN A 154 -14.46 0.89 -17.73
C GLN A 154 -13.08 0.46 -17.24
N ASP A 155 -12.13 1.39 -17.16
CA ASP A 155 -10.79 1.08 -16.72
C ASP A 155 -10.54 1.50 -15.28
N ARG A 156 -10.35 0.50 -14.42
CA ARG A 156 -10.14 0.69 -12.98
C ARG A 156 -8.81 1.40 -12.65
N ASN A 157 -7.75 1.18 -13.47
CA ASN A 157 -6.48 1.87 -13.25
C ASN A 157 -6.59 3.35 -13.61
N ILE A 158 -7.24 3.66 -14.73
CA ILE A 158 -7.51 5.03 -15.15
C ILE A 158 -8.38 5.75 -14.11
N PHE A 159 -9.47 5.11 -13.66
CA PHE A 159 -10.35 5.68 -12.64
C PHE A 159 -9.61 5.94 -11.33
N ALA A 160 -8.86 4.95 -10.83
CA ALA A 160 -8.08 5.08 -9.61
C ALA A 160 -6.96 6.13 -9.73
N SER A 161 -6.30 6.22 -10.90
CA SER A 161 -5.32 7.26 -11.18
C SER A 161 -5.94 8.65 -11.20
N CYS A 162 -7.16 8.80 -11.73
CA CYS A 162 -7.90 10.06 -11.67
C CYS A 162 -8.23 10.46 -10.21
N MET A 163 -8.56 9.50 -9.35
CA MET A 163 -8.76 9.78 -7.91
C MET A 163 -7.51 10.38 -7.27
N VAL A 164 -6.34 9.78 -7.54
CA VAL A 164 -5.07 10.30 -7.01
C VAL A 164 -4.74 11.66 -7.59
N ALA A 165 -4.87 11.83 -8.90
CA ALA A 165 -4.56 13.08 -9.58
C ALA A 165 -5.47 14.26 -9.15
N ASN A 166 -6.70 13.99 -8.71
CA ASN A 166 -7.64 15.00 -8.22
C ASN A 166 -7.63 15.12 -6.67
N GLY A 167 -6.78 14.39 -5.96
CA GLY A 167 -6.65 14.47 -4.50
C GLY A 167 -7.76 13.74 -3.72
N ASP A 168 -8.55 12.89 -4.36
CA ASP A 168 -9.58 12.07 -3.71
C ASP A 168 -8.95 10.85 -3.00
N ALA A 169 -7.73 10.46 -3.41
CA ALA A 169 -6.89 9.46 -2.76
C ALA A 169 -5.42 9.93 -2.73
N ASP A 170 -4.64 9.44 -1.75
CA ASP A 170 -3.22 9.78 -1.58
C ASP A 170 -2.29 8.84 -2.36
N GLY A 171 -2.76 7.66 -2.72
CA GLY A 171 -1.96 6.68 -3.45
C GLY A 171 -2.81 5.58 -4.08
N LEU A 172 -2.19 4.86 -5.02
CA LEU A 172 -2.79 3.79 -5.81
C LEU A 172 -2.00 2.50 -5.67
N VAL A 173 -2.71 1.39 -5.46
CA VAL A 173 -2.17 0.02 -5.51
C VAL A 173 -2.84 -0.74 -6.65
N THR A 174 -2.04 -1.27 -7.57
CA THR A 174 -2.48 -2.07 -8.71
C THR A 174 -1.41 -3.06 -9.16
N GLY A 175 -1.69 -3.89 -10.17
CA GLY A 175 -0.72 -4.80 -10.80
C GLY A 175 -0.83 -6.26 -10.37
N SER A 176 -1.92 -6.66 -9.70
CA SER A 176 -2.16 -8.06 -9.33
C SER A 176 -2.65 -8.92 -10.51
N THR A 177 -3.40 -8.34 -11.45
CA THR A 177 -4.05 -9.07 -12.55
C THR A 177 -3.67 -8.58 -13.94
N ARG A 178 -2.98 -7.45 -14.05
CA ARG A 178 -2.54 -6.87 -15.32
C ARG A 178 -1.03 -6.96 -15.47
N ASN A 179 -0.58 -7.05 -16.72
CA ASN A 179 0.84 -6.92 -17.04
C ASN A 179 1.34 -5.53 -16.62
N TYR A 180 2.59 -5.47 -16.15
CA TYR A 180 3.25 -4.25 -15.70
C TYR A 180 3.14 -3.10 -16.71
N PHE A 181 3.48 -3.34 -17.98
CA PHE A 181 3.47 -2.30 -19.02
C PHE A 181 2.09 -1.72 -19.28
N VAL A 182 1.04 -2.56 -19.20
CA VAL A 182 -0.36 -2.10 -19.35
C VAL A 182 -0.75 -1.21 -18.17
N ALA A 183 -0.45 -1.65 -16.95
CA ALA A 183 -0.74 -0.86 -15.76
C ALA A 183 0.05 0.46 -15.73
N TYR A 184 1.31 0.42 -16.12
CA TYR A 184 2.18 1.60 -16.23
C TYR A 184 1.64 2.61 -17.26
N ASP A 185 1.24 2.15 -18.45
CA ASP A 185 0.68 3.01 -19.50
C ASP A 185 -0.65 3.64 -19.06
N ASP A 186 -1.53 2.88 -18.40
CA ASP A 186 -2.78 3.39 -17.83
C ASP A 186 -2.52 4.52 -16.82
N ILE A 187 -1.57 4.33 -15.90
CA ILE A 187 -1.23 5.30 -14.87
C ILE A 187 -0.60 6.55 -15.48
N THR A 188 0.35 6.40 -16.39
CA THR A 188 1.09 7.51 -16.99
C THR A 188 0.26 8.34 -17.98
N ARG A 189 -0.83 7.80 -18.50
CA ARG A 189 -1.83 8.58 -19.23
C ARG A 189 -2.53 9.62 -18.35
N VAL A 190 -2.65 9.34 -17.07
CA VAL A 190 -3.37 10.18 -16.10
C VAL A 190 -2.40 11.01 -15.26
N ILE A 191 -1.39 10.38 -14.67
CA ILE A 191 -0.43 11.00 -13.75
C ILE A 191 0.85 11.31 -14.52
N GLU A 192 1.26 12.57 -14.54
CA GLU A 192 2.54 13.00 -15.10
C GLU A 192 3.56 13.21 -13.97
N PRO A 193 4.86 13.04 -14.27
CA PRO A 193 5.89 13.36 -13.31
C PRO A 193 5.85 14.84 -12.94
N ALA A 194 6.30 15.17 -11.74
CA ALA A 194 6.50 16.57 -11.34
C ALA A 194 7.49 17.28 -12.30
N PRO A 195 7.39 18.60 -12.47
CA PRO A 195 8.32 19.33 -13.33
C PRO A 195 9.77 19.04 -12.92
N LYS A 196 10.60 18.72 -13.89
CA LYS A 196 12.02 18.32 -13.71
C LYS A 196 12.24 16.99 -12.96
N SER A 197 11.22 16.23 -12.71
CA SER A 197 11.31 14.88 -12.13
C SER A 197 11.13 13.80 -13.19
N ARG A 198 11.66 12.61 -12.93
CA ARG A 198 11.52 11.42 -13.77
C ARG A 198 10.66 10.38 -13.09
N ILE A 199 9.99 9.56 -13.89
CA ILE A 199 9.32 8.37 -13.37
C ILE A 199 10.36 7.27 -13.32
N PHE A 200 10.53 6.65 -12.16
CA PHE A 200 11.42 5.49 -11.99
C PHE A 200 10.83 4.51 -10.98
N GLY A 201 11.26 3.26 -11.06
CA GLY A 201 10.89 2.23 -10.11
C GLY A 201 11.88 2.18 -8.95
N MET A 202 11.39 2.07 -7.71
CA MET A 202 12.24 1.94 -6.53
C MET A 202 11.81 0.74 -5.70
N SER A 203 12.79 -0.07 -5.29
CA SER A 203 12.60 -1.16 -4.34
C SER A 203 13.36 -0.89 -3.07
N ILE A 204 12.71 -1.07 -1.93
CA ILE A 204 13.32 -0.95 -0.61
C ILE A 204 13.61 -2.36 -0.10
N ILE A 205 14.88 -2.69 0.07
CA ILE A 205 15.33 -3.99 0.56
C ILE A 205 15.83 -3.83 1.98
N MET A 206 15.24 -4.60 2.90
CA MET A 206 15.63 -4.60 4.31
C MET A 206 16.26 -5.96 4.67
N VAL A 207 17.56 -5.96 4.97
CA VAL A 207 18.31 -7.17 5.31
C VAL A 207 19.22 -6.90 6.50
N GLU A 208 19.15 -7.73 7.52
CA GLU A 208 20.02 -7.70 8.72
C GLU A 208 20.13 -6.31 9.38
N GLY A 209 19.02 -5.55 9.36
CA GLY A 209 18.96 -4.21 9.93
C GLY A 209 19.59 -3.12 9.05
N ARG A 210 19.88 -3.41 7.79
CA ARG A 210 20.27 -2.45 6.76
C ARG A 210 19.11 -2.21 5.82
N THR A 211 18.94 -0.97 5.41
CA THR A 211 17.99 -0.58 4.36
C THR A 211 18.77 -0.21 3.11
N LEU A 212 18.44 -0.84 2.00
CA LEU A 212 19.01 -0.58 0.68
C LEU A 212 17.90 -0.08 -0.23
N PHE A 213 18.16 1.02 -0.92
CA PHE A 213 17.30 1.52 -1.98
C PHE A 213 17.88 1.08 -3.33
N VAL A 214 17.10 0.37 -4.11
CA VAL A 214 17.46 -0.05 -5.47
C VAL A 214 16.56 0.73 -6.42
N ALA A 215 17.15 1.69 -7.12
CA ALA A 215 16.43 2.56 -8.03
C ALA A 215 16.64 2.17 -9.49
N ASP A 216 15.67 2.49 -10.24
CA ASP A 216 15.22 2.14 -11.55
C ASP A 216 15.24 0.64 -11.84
N THR A 217 14.31 -0.04 -11.17
CA THR A 217 14.19 -1.49 -11.27
C THR A 217 13.47 -1.96 -12.53
N THR A 218 12.69 -1.10 -13.23
CA THR A 218 11.81 -1.58 -14.31
C THR A 218 11.42 -0.55 -15.37
N VAL A 219 11.73 0.73 -15.23
CA VAL A 219 11.20 1.78 -16.11
C VAL A 219 12.11 2.06 -17.30
N HIS A 220 13.41 2.24 -17.08
CA HIS A 220 14.38 2.52 -18.15
C HIS A 220 15.23 1.29 -18.46
N HIS A 221 15.37 0.94 -19.73
CA HIS A 221 16.22 -0.17 -20.15
C HIS A 221 17.71 0.20 -20.18
N LEU A 222 18.03 1.40 -20.68
CA LEU A 222 19.38 1.88 -20.83
C LEU A 222 19.39 3.40 -20.52
N PRO A 223 19.36 3.78 -19.24
CA PRO A 223 19.38 5.19 -18.86
C PRO A 223 20.74 5.83 -19.20
N SER A 224 20.70 7.07 -19.64
CA SER A 224 21.91 7.89 -19.85
C SER A 224 22.54 8.26 -18.51
N SER A 225 23.77 8.79 -18.54
CA SER A 225 24.46 9.24 -17.33
C SER A 225 23.69 10.34 -16.58
N GLU A 226 23.04 11.25 -17.32
CA GLU A 226 22.21 12.30 -16.75
C GLU A 226 20.96 11.74 -16.10
N GLU A 227 20.31 10.78 -16.75
CA GLU A 227 19.14 10.09 -16.18
C GLU A 227 19.47 9.32 -14.91
N LEU A 228 20.62 8.62 -14.89
CA LEU A 228 21.09 7.95 -13.67
C LEU A 228 21.37 8.91 -12.53
N ALA A 229 21.96 10.08 -12.83
CA ALA A 229 22.21 11.12 -11.84
C ALA A 229 20.89 11.68 -11.27
N ASP A 230 19.91 11.98 -12.13
CA ASP A 230 18.59 12.45 -11.70
C ASP A 230 17.87 11.43 -10.81
N ILE A 231 17.89 10.14 -11.21
CA ILE A 231 17.29 9.05 -10.44
C ILE A 231 17.98 8.90 -9.09
N ALA A 232 19.31 8.97 -9.04
CA ALA A 232 20.06 8.88 -7.79
C ALA A 232 19.72 10.03 -6.83
N CYS A 233 19.62 11.27 -7.33
CA CYS A 233 19.23 12.42 -6.53
C CYS A 233 17.81 12.27 -5.98
N GLN A 234 16.83 11.92 -6.84
CA GLN A 234 15.44 11.74 -6.42
C GLN A 234 15.25 10.54 -5.47
N THR A 235 16.13 9.54 -5.53
CA THR A 235 16.10 8.40 -4.60
C THR A 235 16.60 8.78 -3.21
N ALA A 236 17.48 9.79 -3.12
CA ALA A 236 18.06 10.24 -1.86
C ALA A 236 17.20 11.26 -1.11
N GLU A 237 16.25 11.91 -1.78
CA GLU A 237 15.25 12.82 -1.18
C GLU A 237 14.15 12.06 -0.43
#